data_41c953a1ca10c69cac8e181d773ae3fe
#
_entry.id   41c953a1ca10c69cac8e181d773ae3fe
#
_cell.length_a   1.000
_cell.length_b   1.000
_cell.length_c   1.000
_cell.angle_alpha   90.00
_cell.angle_beta   90.00
_cell.angle_gamma   90.00
#
_symmetry.space_group_name_H-M   'P 1'
#
loop_
_entity.id
_entity.type
_entity.pdbx_description
1 polymer ?
#
loop_
_entity_poly.entity_id
_entity_poly.type
_entity_poly.pdbx_seq_one_letter_code
_entity_poly.pdbx_strand_id
1 'polypeptide(L)'
;KYLRTDGEYVNSGDKEKFLQNVKEAVFELKQRGSEAIVASEAFSVDNPENENTVLDICRKEDIPACAGNDVSKLYGLKVRTRTAVINSSILPKMMDVANMTERGIKNAKIEAPLMVMRCDGGVMTVDEVRKRPILTILSGPAAGVAGGLMYEKLTDGIFIEVGGTSTDISCVKDGNVVIKYAEIGGHKTYLNSLDVRTVGIGGGSMVQVVSGKAVDTGPRSAHIANLDYEVFAKTEDIVNPVLKSISPVAGDPEYAYIECENGKEYALTLSGAANIRGLVPKESYSSGNRQAAEKAWEPLARNMGLTVQEAAERVLEFAAAKNGQVVSSFIQEYGLDIQHVTFVGGGGGAASVVPHLAKTFNATYKIAKNAEVISPIGVALAMVRDMVERSIQNPTENDLLDIRREAIRKAVESGANIETVEVKIEVDTQHQKVRAIATGSTELRTKEMKSAPKTDDELLEIVAKNLGVEKGKLQMTADNGQMVAVCYEGVRKKFFIFRERICTVRLVDREGVIRLQRRNGEVVQCKPSNWRSVVRRLLDDHTIYGDGGAEIPNIYVALGSRIIDLGGMQSHTQIYSLCETELTGVQEDEDLIIVCTKTTENER
;
A
#
# COMPACT_ATOMS: atom_id res chain seq x y z
N LYS A 1 -8.38 -34.46 2.72
CA LYS A 1 -7.92 -35.68 3.42
C LYS A 1 -6.85 -35.28 4.44
N TYR A 2 -7.04 -35.62 5.70
CA TYR A 2 -6.01 -35.45 6.72
C TYR A 2 -5.13 -36.71 6.66
N LEU A 3 -3.87 -36.55 6.24
CA LEU A 3 -2.85 -37.52 6.62
C LEU A 3 -2.47 -37.17 8.06
N ARG A 4 -2.78 -38.03 9.00
CA ARG A 4 -2.27 -37.90 10.35
C ARG A 4 -0.77 -38.12 10.32
N THR A 5 -0.04 -37.08 10.59
CA THR A 5 1.34 -37.15 11.08
C THR A 5 1.28 -37.06 12.61
N ASP A 6 0.50 -37.94 13.26
CA ASP A 6 0.68 -38.15 14.68
C ASP A 6 2.10 -38.74 14.83
N GLY A 7 2.83 -38.24 15.82
CA GLY A 7 4.25 -38.45 16.04
C GLY A 7 4.84 -39.87 15.89
N GLU A 8 4.01 -40.88 15.62
CA GLU A 8 4.41 -42.22 15.22
C GLU A 8 5.17 -42.25 13.88
N TYR A 9 4.86 -41.40 12.90
CA TYR A 9 5.53 -41.36 11.60
C TYR A 9 6.87 -40.62 11.63
N VAL A 10 6.98 -39.58 12.44
CA VAL A 10 8.20 -38.80 12.59
C VAL A 10 9.21 -39.53 13.48
N ASN A 11 8.73 -40.26 14.49
CA ASN A 11 9.55 -40.98 15.46
C ASN A 11 9.85 -42.46 15.11
N SER A 12 9.07 -43.05 14.20
CA SER A 12 9.25 -44.47 13.84
C SER A 12 10.40 -44.75 12.86
N GLY A 13 10.99 -43.71 12.27
CA GLY A 13 12.00 -43.84 11.24
C GLY A 13 11.53 -44.48 9.93
N ASP A 14 10.21 -44.70 9.75
CA ASP A 14 9.65 -45.35 8.58
C ASP A 14 9.33 -44.32 7.48
N LYS A 15 10.38 -43.75 6.93
CA LYS A 15 10.32 -42.78 5.82
C LYS A 15 9.67 -43.38 4.57
N GLU A 16 9.85 -44.70 4.34
CA GLU A 16 9.28 -45.36 3.19
C GLU A 16 7.74 -45.46 3.29
N LYS A 17 7.23 -45.74 4.47
CA LYS A 17 5.78 -45.77 4.72
C LYS A 17 5.12 -44.41 4.59
N PHE A 18 5.79 -43.37 5.10
CA PHE A 18 5.33 -41.98 4.91
C PHE A 18 5.24 -41.63 3.43
N LEU A 19 6.30 -41.90 2.65
CA LEU A 19 6.33 -41.66 1.21
C LEU A 19 5.22 -42.43 0.48
N GLN A 20 4.97 -43.67 0.85
CA GLN A 20 3.90 -44.48 0.27
C GLN A 20 2.52 -43.87 0.57
N ASN A 21 2.26 -43.51 1.82
CA ASN A 21 0.99 -42.88 2.23
C ASN A 21 0.73 -41.56 1.51
N VAL A 22 1.79 -40.74 1.32
CA VAL A 22 1.67 -39.46 0.57
C VAL A 22 1.34 -39.73 -0.89
N LYS A 23 2.00 -40.71 -1.55
CA LYS A 23 1.69 -41.08 -2.95
C LYS A 23 0.24 -41.55 -3.12
N GLU A 24 -0.22 -42.40 -2.22
CA GLU A 24 -1.63 -42.90 -2.24
C GLU A 24 -2.60 -41.73 -2.05
N ALA A 25 -2.33 -40.82 -1.13
CA ALA A 25 -3.18 -39.67 -0.88
C ALA A 25 -3.23 -38.71 -2.08
N VAL A 26 -2.07 -38.39 -2.69
CA VAL A 26 -1.99 -37.54 -3.89
C VAL A 26 -2.78 -38.20 -5.06
N PHE A 27 -2.58 -39.49 -5.29
CA PHE A 27 -3.29 -40.25 -6.32
C PHE A 27 -4.81 -40.23 -6.11
N GLU A 28 -5.26 -40.50 -4.87
CA GLU A 28 -6.69 -40.49 -4.53
C GLU A 28 -7.30 -39.08 -4.75
N LEU A 29 -6.62 -38.03 -4.33
CA LEU A 29 -7.08 -36.64 -4.53
C LEU A 29 -7.19 -36.31 -6.03
N LYS A 30 -6.18 -36.71 -6.81
CA LYS A 30 -6.16 -36.51 -8.27
C LYS A 30 -7.35 -37.24 -8.94
N GLN A 31 -7.61 -38.50 -8.56
CA GLN A 31 -8.78 -39.23 -9.07
C GLN A 31 -10.12 -38.62 -8.70
N ARG A 32 -10.19 -37.90 -7.57
CA ARG A 32 -11.39 -37.16 -7.15
C ARG A 32 -11.54 -35.82 -7.85
N GLY A 33 -10.68 -35.48 -8.80
CA GLY A 33 -10.72 -34.23 -9.57
C GLY A 33 -10.13 -33.02 -8.86
N SER A 34 -9.20 -33.22 -7.90
CA SER A 34 -8.48 -32.09 -7.32
C SER A 34 -7.55 -31.48 -8.35
N GLU A 35 -7.69 -30.18 -8.60
CA GLU A 35 -6.87 -29.41 -9.55
C GLU A 35 -5.58 -28.88 -8.92
N ALA A 36 -5.53 -28.81 -7.58
CA ALA A 36 -4.34 -28.42 -6.83
C ALA A 36 -4.34 -29.08 -5.44
N ILE A 37 -3.16 -29.24 -4.85
CA ILE A 37 -2.97 -29.85 -3.53
C ILE A 37 -2.26 -28.87 -2.59
N VAL A 38 -2.68 -28.87 -1.32
CA VAL A 38 -2.03 -28.11 -0.24
C VAL A 38 -1.41 -29.08 0.75
N ALA A 39 -0.11 -28.91 1.03
CA ALA A 39 0.56 -29.53 2.16
C ALA A 39 0.64 -28.52 3.31
N SER A 40 0.20 -28.90 4.51
CA SER A 40 0.27 -28.01 5.67
C SER A 40 0.41 -28.79 6.97
N GLU A 41 1.48 -28.50 7.73
CA GLU A 41 1.82 -29.16 8.98
C GLU A 41 2.06 -28.13 10.10
N ALA A 42 1.83 -28.48 11.36
CA ALA A 42 1.86 -27.54 12.48
C ALA A 42 3.21 -26.82 12.62
N PHE A 43 4.32 -27.56 12.57
CA PHE A 43 5.67 -27.06 12.79
C PHE A 43 6.53 -27.02 11.51
N SER A 44 5.90 -26.99 10.34
CA SER A 44 6.60 -26.90 9.05
C SER A 44 7.41 -25.63 8.87
N VAL A 45 7.17 -24.60 9.68
CA VAL A 45 7.98 -23.37 9.70
C VAL A 45 9.39 -23.63 10.23
N ASP A 46 9.56 -24.63 11.12
CA ASP A 46 10.84 -25.04 11.71
C ASP A 46 11.47 -26.16 10.90
N ASN A 47 10.67 -27.14 10.46
CA ASN A 47 11.09 -28.23 9.61
C ASN A 47 10.11 -28.47 8.45
N PRO A 48 10.41 -27.98 7.24
CA PRO A 48 9.53 -28.09 6.08
C PRO A 48 9.64 -29.43 5.33
N GLU A 49 10.42 -30.39 5.79
CA GLU A 49 10.77 -31.62 5.05
C GLU A 49 9.52 -32.40 4.58
N ASN A 50 8.52 -32.55 5.45
CA ASN A 50 7.29 -33.27 5.13
C ASN A 50 6.45 -32.54 4.06
N GLU A 51 6.27 -31.23 4.19
CA GLU A 51 5.56 -30.45 3.18
C GLU A 51 6.30 -30.48 1.84
N ASN A 52 7.63 -30.34 1.82
CA ASN A 52 8.44 -30.40 0.61
C ASN A 52 8.36 -31.78 -0.06
N THR A 53 8.30 -32.86 0.73
CA THR A 53 8.11 -34.22 0.22
C THR A 53 6.78 -34.35 -0.53
N VAL A 54 5.70 -33.75 -0.02
CA VAL A 54 4.40 -33.74 -0.72
C VAL A 54 4.50 -32.97 -2.03
N LEU A 55 5.17 -31.80 -2.04
CA LEU A 55 5.36 -31.02 -3.26
C LEU A 55 6.16 -31.79 -4.33
N ASP A 56 7.19 -32.50 -3.93
CA ASP A 56 8.02 -33.29 -4.85
C ASP A 56 7.23 -34.45 -5.48
N ILE A 57 6.35 -35.08 -4.72
CA ILE A 57 5.44 -36.11 -5.24
C ILE A 57 4.42 -35.48 -6.18
N CYS A 58 3.79 -34.37 -5.81
CA CYS A 58 2.84 -33.66 -6.66
C CYS A 58 3.47 -33.22 -7.99
N ARG A 59 4.73 -32.76 -7.95
CA ARG A 59 5.48 -32.38 -9.17
C ARG A 59 5.69 -33.57 -10.11
N LYS A 60 5.99 -34.76 -9.56
CA LYS A 60 6.14 -35.99 -10.36
C LYS A 60 4.82 -36.47 -10.96
N GLU A 61 3.71 -36.17 -10.32
CA GLU A 61 2.36 -36.51 -10.75
C GLU A 61 1.71 -35.42 -11.61
N ASP A 62 2.45 -34.35 -11.95
CA ASP A 62 1.98 -33.21 -12.74
C ASP A 62 0.68 -32.59 -12.19
N ILE A 63 0.67 -32.36 -10.87
CA ILE A 63 -0.43 -31.67 -10.20
C ILE A 63 0.12 -30.45 -9.45
N PRO A 64 -0.47 -29.25 -9.65
CA PRO A 64 -0.07 -28.05 -8.93
C PRO A 64 -0.19 -28.25 -7.40
N ALA A 65 0.81 -27.77 -6.65
CA ALA A 65 0.80 -27.90 -5.21
C ALA A 65 1.44 -26.69 -4.53
N CYS A 66 1.05 -26.47 -3.28
CA CYS A 66 1.54 -25.38 -2.45
C CYS A 66 1.83 -25.89 -1.03
N ALA A 67 2.98 -25.51 -0.47
CA ALA A 67 3.31 -25.76 0.93
C ALA A 67 2.90 -24.58 1.82
N GLY A 68 2.42 -24.90 3.02
CA GLY A 68 2.05 -23.87 4.00
C GLY A 68 3.25 -23.00 4.40
N ASN A 69 4.43 -23.60 4.56
CA ASN A 69 5.66 -22.92 4.91
C ASN A 69 6.19 -21.97 3.82
N ASP A 70 5.87 -22.20 2.53
CA ASP A 70 6.26 -21.32 1.42
C ASP A 70 5.43 -20.03 1.40
N VAL A 71 4.18 -20.12 1.87
CA VAL A 71 3.26 -18.98 1.92
C VAL A 71 3.53 -18.12 3.14
N SER A 72 3.83 -18.73 4.29
CA SER A 72 4.12 -18.00 5.52
C SER A 72 5.01 -18.79 6.47
N LYS A 73 5.98 -18.10 7.09
CA LYS A 73 6.86 -18.63 8.14
C LYS A 73 6.34 -18.32 9.56
N LEU A 74 5.07 -17.98 9.69
CA LEU A 74 4.44 -17.71 10.99
C LEU A 74 3.81 -18.98 11.58
N TYR A 75 3.91 -19.12 12.90
CA TYR A 75 3.13 -20.11 13.61
C TYR A 75 1.62 -19.81 13.47
N GLY A 76 0.80 -20.82 13.69
CA GLY A 76 -0.66 -20.71 13.56
C GLY A 76 -1.18 -21.52 12.36
N LEU A 77 -1.17 -22.85 12.51
CA LEU A 77 -1.56 -23.82 11.50
C LEU A 77 -2.86 -23.43 10.76
N LYS A 78 -3.91 -23.05 11.48
CA LYS A 78 -5.22 -22.74 10.88
C LYS A 78 -5.16 -21.57 9.88
N VAL A 79 -4.47 -20.48 10.22
CA VAL A 79 -4.37 -19.30 9.36
C VAL A 79 -3.42 -19.58 8.20
N ARG A 80 -2.27 -20.24 8.46
CA ARG A 80 -1.32 -20.63 7.43
C ARG A 80 -1.93 -21.58 6.41
N THR A 81 -2.62 -22.64 6.87
CA THR A 81 -3.34 -23.58 5.98
C THR A 81 -4.38 -22.86 5.13
N ARG A 82 -5.17 -21.96 5.73
CA ARG A 82 -6.15 -21.17 4.99
C ARG A 82 -5.49 -20.32 3.90
N THR A 83 -4.41 -19.64 4.22
CA THR A 83 -3.66 -18.82 3.26
C THR A 83 -3.15 -19.69 2.10
N ALA A 84 -2.59 -20.88 2.40
CA ALA A 84 -2.14 -21.81 1.39
C ALA A 84 -3.30 -22.39 0.53
N VAL A 85 -4.46 -22.65 1.13
CA VAL A 85 -5.66 -23.10 0.40
C VAL A 85 -6.14 -22.02 -0.57
N ILE A 86 -6.19 -20.75 -0.13
CA ILE A 86 -6.55 -19.63 -1.02
C ILE A 86 -5.53 -19.51 -2.15
N ASN A 87 -4.23 -19.60 -1.86
CA ASN A 87 -3.19 -19.61 -2.89
C ASN A 87 -3.42 -20.73 -3.92
N SER A 88 -3.67 -21.95 -3.47
CA SER A 88 -3.86 -23.10 -4.34
C SER A 88 -5.17 -23.04 -5.13
N SER A 89 -6.22 -22.43 -4.59
CA SER A 89 -7.51 -22.32 -5.29
C SER A 89 -7.47 -21.47 -6.55
N ILE A 90 -6.52 -20.54 -6.62
CA ILE A 90 -6.33 -19.67 -7.80
C ILE A 90 -5.13 -20.09 -8.67
N LEU A 91 -4.31 -21.02 -8.17
CA LEU A 91 -3.06 -21.42 -8.80
C LEU A 91 -3.23 -21.92 -10.25
N PRO A 92 -4.12 -22.88 -10.58
CA PRO A 92 -4.26 -23.37 -11.95
C PRO A 92 -4.64 -22.27 -12.93
N LYS A 93 -5.63 -21.45 -12.58
CA LYS A 93 -6.09 -20.35 -13.43
C LYS A 93 -5.02 -19.27 -13.62
N MET A 94 -4.27 -18.94 -12.58
CA MET A 94 -3.20 -17.94 -12.65
C MET A 94 -2.00 -18.46 -13.45
N MET A 95 -1.71 -19.75 -13.41
CA MET A 95 -0.72 -20.37 -14.29
C MET A 95 -1.11 -20.23 -15.76
N ASP A 96 -2.37 -20.44 -16.11
CA ASP A 96 -2.88 -20.27 -17.48
C ASP A 96 -2.77 -18.81 -17.94
N VAL A 97 -3.19 -17.87 -17.09
CA VAL A 97 -3.08 -16.42 -17.37
C VAL A 97 -1.62 -16.02 -17.57
N ALA A 98 -0.73 -16.45 -16.68
CA ALA A 98 0.70 -16.17 -16.78
C ALA A 98 1.29 -16.69 -18.09
N ASN A 99 0.97 -17.95 -18.46
CA ASN A 99 1.44 -18.58 -19.69
C ASN A 99 0.87 -17.90 -20.95
N MET A 100 -0.39 -17.47 -20.94
CA MET A 100 -1.01 -16.75 -22.05
C MET A 100 -0.36 -15.37 -22.23
N THR A 101 -0.18 -14.63 -21.14
CA THR A 101 0.42 -13.28 -21.18
C THR A 101 1.86 -13.33 -21.66
N GLU A 102 2.66 -14.27 -21.14
CA GLU A 102 4.05 -14.44 -21.55
C GLU A 102 4.18 -14.81 -23.05
N ARG A 103 3.29 -15.68 -23.54
CA ARG A 103 3.22 -15.99 -24.98
C ARG A 103 2.84 -14.77 -25.83
N GLY A 104 1.87 -13.97 -25.34
CA GLY A 104 1.48 -12.72 -26.01
C GLY A 104 2.63 -11.73 -26.13
N ILE A 105 3.41 -11.54 -25.07
CA ILE A 105 4.60 -10.67 -25.02
C ILE A 105 5.68 -11.16 -25.99
N LYS A 106 5.98 -12.47 -25.98
CA LYS A 106 6.93 -13.08 -26.93
C LYS A 106 6.49 -12.90 -28.38
N ASN A 107 5.20 -13.09 -28.68
CA ASN A 107 4.64 -12.90 -30.02
C ASN A 107 4.72 -11.42 -30.48
N ALA A 108 4.60 -10.49 -29.55
CA ALA A 108 4.77 -9.06 -29.79
C ALA A 108 6.26 -8.65 -29.91
N LYS A 109 7.20 -9.59 -29.78
CA LYS A 109 8.66 -9.36 -29.83
C LYS A 109 9.14 -8.35 -28.77
N ILE A 110 8.50 -8.35 -27.60
CA ILE A 110 8.92 -7.55 -26.46
C ILE A 110 9.95 -8.36 -25.66
N GLU A 111 11.16 -7.82 -25.54
CA GLU A 111 12.28 -8.48 -24.83
C GLU A 111 12.30 -8.18 -23.33
N ALA A 112 11.57 -7.15 -22.88
CA ALA A 112 11.50 -6.79 -21.47
C ALA A 112 10.86 -7.91 -20.64
N PRO A 113 11.36 -8.18 -19.41
CA PRO A 113 10.78 -9.19 -18.54
C PRO A 113 9.36 -8.81 -18.11
N LEU A 114 8.47 -9.78 -18.07
CA LEU A 114 7.11 -9.60 -17.54
C LEU A 114 7.16 -9.49 -16.02
N MET A 115 6.83 -8.33 -15.50
CA MET A 115 6.66 -8.07 -14.08
C MET A 115 5.18 -7.94 -13.72
N VAL A 116 4.78 -8.44 -12.58
CA VAL A 116 3.38 -8.45 -12.12
C VAL A 116 3.28 -7.74 -10.77
N MET A 117 2.31 -6.84 -10.67
CA MET A 117 2.05 -6.08 -9.44
C MET A 117 1.58 -6.99 -8.30
N ARG A 118 2.05 -6.72 -7.08
CA ARG A 118 1.70 -7.40 -5.84
C ARG A 118 0.79 -6.53 -4.97
N CYS A 119 0.06 -7.20 -4.08
CA CYS A 119 -0.83 -6.53 -3.10
C CYS A 119 -0.09 -5.68 -2.04
N ASP A 120 1.23 -5.85 -1.89
CA ASP A 120 2.06 -5.05 -0.97
C ASP A 120 2.72 -3.84 -1.62
N GLY A 121 2.34 -3.52 -2.86
CA GLY A 121 2.85 -2.36 -3.61
C GLY A 121 4.14 -2.63 -4.38
N GLY A 122 4.71 -3.83 -4.31
CA GLY A 122 5.86 -4.25 -5.11
C GLY A 122 5.49 -4.93 -6.42
N VAL A 123 6.49 -5.29 -7.20
CA VAL A 123 6.36 -6.16 -8.39
C VAL A 123 7.18 -7.43 -8.22
N MET A 124 6.82 -8.47 -8.95
CA MET A 124 7.50 -9.76 -8.97
C MET A 124 7.54 -10.33 -10.39
N THR A 125 8.44 -11.27 -10.65
CA THR A 125 8.49 -12.00 -11.91
C THR A 125 7.24 -12.89 -12.09
N VAL A 126 6.96 -13.25 -13.34
CA VAL A 126 5.88 -14.18 -13.66
C VAL A 126 6.09 -15.57 -13.05
N ASP A 127 7.33 -15.98 -12.82
CA ASP A 127 7.65 -17.26 -12.17
C ASP A 127 7.24 -17.29 -10.69
N GLU A 128 7.33 -16.14 -10.01
CA GLU A 128 6.80 -16.01 -8.65
C GLU A 128 5.25 -16.02 -8.63
N VAL A 129 4.59 -15.50 -9.66
CA VAL A 129 3.13 -15.61 -9.81
C VAL A 129 2.71 -17.09 -9.90
N ARG A 130 3.48 -17.93 -10.61
CA ARG A 130 3.23 -19.36 -10.73
C ARG A 130 3.36 -20.13 -9.39
N LYS A 131 4.11 -19.59 -8.43
CA LYS A 131 4.28 -20.19 -7.09
C LYS A 131 3.30 -19.59 -6.07
N ARG A 132 3.22 -18.26 -6.04
CA ARG A 132 2.49 -17.48 -5.04
C ARG A 132 1.46 -16.53 -5.67
N PRO A 133 0.49 -17.03 -6.45
CA PRO A 133 -0.51 -16.17 -7.09
C PRO A 133 -1.38 -15.39 -6.10
N ILE A 134 -1.48 -15.81 -4.85
CA ILE A 134 -2.19 -15.06 -3.79
C ILE A 134 -1.67 -13.61 -3.66
N LEU A 135 -0.40 -13.36 -3.98
CA LEU A 135 0.20 -12.02 -3.94
C LEU A 135 -0.41 -11.05 -4.96
N THR A 136 -1.15 -11.53 -5.95
CA THR A 136 -1.86 -10.68 -6.93
C THR A 136 -3.24 -10.23 -6.47
N ILE A 137 -3.77 -10.80 -5.39
CA ILE A 137 -5.06 -10.37 -4.81
C ILE A 137 -4.89 -8.95 -4.27
N LEU A 138 -5.81 -8.03 -4.62
CA LEU A 138 -5.75 -6.60 -4.26
C LEU A 138 -4.58 -5.81 -4.91
N SER A 139 -3.97 -6.33 -5.98
CA SER A 139 -2.87 -5.64 -6.67
C SER A 139 -3.32 -4.41 -7.45
N GLY A 140 -4.58 -4.34 -7.90
CA GLY A 140 -5.14 -3.16 -8.57
C GLY A 140 -5.08 -1.91 -7.68
N PRO A 141 -5.74 -1.90 -6.50
CA PRO A 141 -5.62 -0.80 -5.55
C PRO A 141 -4.18 -0.51 -5.13
N ALA A 142 -3.34 -1.54 -4.98
CA ALA A 142 -1.92 -1.36 -4.64
C ALA A 142 -1.15 -0.57 -5.72
N ALA A 143 -1.51 -0.72 -6.99
CA ALA A 143 -0.92 0.03 -8.09
C ALA A 143 -1.23 1.53 -8.00
N GLY A 144 -2.48 1.89 -7.70
CA GLY A 144 -2.87 3.29 -7.50
C GLY A 144 -2.12 3.94 -6.34
N VAL A 145 -2.01 3.22 -5.23
CA VAL A 145 -1.27 3.69 -4.05
C VAL A 145 0.22 3.89 -4.37
N ALA A 146 0.84 2.95 -5.12
CA ALA A 146 2.22 3.10 -5.57
C ALA A 146 2.40 4.35 -6.46
N GLY A 147 1.43 4.64 -7.33
CA GLY A 147 1.39 5.89 -8.11
C GLY A 147 1.30 7.13 -7.22
N GLY A 148 0.40 7.13 -6.25
CA GLY A 148 0.26 8.21 -5.28
C GLY A 148 1.54 8.46 -4.48
N LEU A 149 2.19 7.39 -4.03
CA LEU A 149 3.44 7.46 -3.27
C LEU A 149 4.62 7.94 -4.13
N MET A 150 4.85 7.32 -5.26
CA MET A 150 6.09 7.49 -6.03
C MET A 150 6.01 8.64 -7.04
N TYR A 151 4.88 8.80 -7.71
CA TYR A 151 4.68 9.83 -8.73
C TYR A 151 4.28 11.17 -8.13
N GLU A 152 3.35 11.16 -7.16
CA GLU A 152 2.90 12.36 -6.47
C GLU A 152 3.74 12.71 -5.23
N LYS A 153 4.69 11.85 -4.87
CA LYS A 153 5.61 12.02 -3.72
C LYS A 153 4.86 12.27 -2.41
N LEU A 154 3.79 11.49 -2.20
CA LEU A 154 2.98 11.57 -0.99
C LEU A 154 3.78 10.99 0.19
N THR A 155 3.96 11.78 1.26
CA THR A 155 4.71 11.36 2.45
C THR A 155 3.82 11.07 3.64
N ASP A 156 2.86 11.97 3.93
CA ASP A 156 1.83 11.77 4.94
C ASP A 156 0.49 12.19 4.36
N GLY A 157 -0.45 11.28 4.31
CA GLY A 157 -1.75 11.61 3.73
C GLY A 157 -2.64 10.42 3.47
N ILE A 158 -3.77 10.73 2.89
CA ILE A 158 -4.76 9.77 2.43
C ILE A 158 -4.76 9.78 0.91
N PHE A 159 -4.46 8.63 0.30
CA PHE A 159 -4.62 8.43 -1.13
C PHE A 159 -6.02 7.88 -1.40
N ILE A 160 -6.72 8.50 -2.35
CA ILE A 160 -8.14 8.25 -2.65
C ILE A 160 -8.25 8.01 -4.16
N GLU A 161 -8.31 6.76 -4.57
CA GLU A 161 -8.49 6.38 -5.98
C GLU A 161 -9.97 6.20 -6.29
N VAL A 162 -10.51 7.07 -7.13
CA VAL A 162 -11.92 7.07 -7.49
C VAL A 162 -12.11 6.58 -8.91
N GLY A 163 -12.71 5.41 -9.04
CA GLY A 163 -13.17 4.88 -10.32
C GLY A 163 -14.61 5.31 -10.67
N GLY A 164 -15.21 4.61 -11.61
CA GLY A 164 -16.62 4.81 -11.96
C GLY A 164 -17.60 4.22 -10.94
N THR A 165 -17.20 3.14 -10.24
CA THR A 165 -18.08 2.35 -9.36
C THR A 165 -17.68 2.38 -7.89
N SER A 166 -16.41 2.56 -7.60
CA SER A 166 -15.86 2.48 -6.24
C SER A 166 -14.76 3.50 -5.99
N THR A 167 -14.50 3.72 -4.73
CA THR A 167 -13.36 4.50 -4.22
C THR A 167 -12.51 3.59 -3.35
N ASP A 168 -11.23 3.49 -3.65
CA ASP A 168 -10.22 2.82 -2.85
C ASP A 168 -9.46 3.87 -2.04
N ILE A 169 -9.46 3.70 -0.73
CA ILE A 169 -8.85 4.65 0.22
C ILE A 169 -7.71 3.94 0.95
N SER A 170 -6.56 4.58 1.02
CA SER A 170 -5.38 4.08 1.71
C SER A 170 -4.64 5.19 2.44
N CYS A 171 -3.82 4.79 3.40
CA CYS A 171 -3.02 5.68 4.23
C CYS A 171 -1.54 5.56 3.89
N VAL A 172 -0.88 6.70 3.75
CA VAL A 172 0.58 6.83 3.68
C VAL A 172 1.05 7.55 4.92
N LYS A 173 2.01 6.99 5.62
CA LYS A 173 2.62 7.56 6.83
C LYS A 173 4.14 7.42 6.76
N ASP A 174 4.87 8.49 7.05
CA ASP A 174 6.34 8.55 7.00
C ASP A 174 6.91 8.08 5.65
N GLY A 175 6.25 8.42 4.55
CA GLY A 175 6.64 8.01 3.20
C GLY A 175 6.47 6.52 2.91
N ASN A 176 5.76 5.78 3.77
CA ASN A 176 5.47 4.37 3.60
C ASN A 176 3.97 4.12 3.59
N VAL A 177 3.54 3.19 2.75
CA VAL A 177 2.15 2.72 2.78
C VAL A 177 1.98 1.76 3.94
N VAL A 178 0.89 1.91 4.66
CA VAL A 178 0.57 1.02 5.78
C VAL A 178 0.20 -0.37 5.27
N ILE A 179 0.77 -1.39 5.91
CA ILE A 179 0.58 -2.80 5.56
C ILE A 179 -0.13 -3.51 6.70
N LYS A 180 -1.08 -4.38 6.35
CA LYS A 180 -1.72 -5.31 7.29
C LYS A 180 -2.01 -6.66 6.64
N TYR A 181 -2.40 -7.64 7.45
CA TYR A 181 -2.86 -8.92 6.92
C TYR A 181 -4.21 -8.77 6.25
N ALA A 182 -4.30 -9.22 4.99
CA ALA A 182 -5.54 -9.19 4.23
C ALA A 182 -6.59 -10.16 4.81
N GLU A 183 -7.84 -9.71 4.82
CA GLU A 183 -8.99 -10.57 5.00
C GLU A 183 -9.63 -10.88 3.65
N ILE A 184 -9.77 -12.16 3.33
CA ILE A 184 -10.32 -12.63 2.06
C ILE A 184 -11.58 -13.43 2.35
N GLY A 185 -12.72 -13.00 1.80
CA GLY A 185 -14.01 -13.62 2.08
C GLY A 185 -14.39 -13.67 3.56
N GLY A 186 -14.04 -12.63 4.34
CA GLY A 186 -14.27 -12.56 5.78
C GLY A 186 -13.32 -13.43 6.62
N HIS A 187 -12.24 -13.92 6.02
CA HIS A 187 -11.28 -14.77 6.68
C HIS A 187 -9.90 -14.15 6.77
N LYS A 188 -9.33 -14.11 7.99
CA LYS A 188 -7.95 -13.68 8.23
C LYS A 188 -6.95 -14.59 7.53
N THR A 189 -5.95 -13.99 6.88
CA THR A 189 -4.84 -14.68 6.21
C THR A 189 -3.49 -14.17 6.76
N TYR A 190 -2.40 -14.80 6.33
CA TYR A 190 -1.03 -14.29 6.50
C TYR A 190 -0.51 -13.60 5.25
N LEU A 191 -1.41 -13.14 4.39
CA LEU A 191 -1.07 -12.32 3.24
C LEU A 191 -0.87 -10.88 3.70
N ASN A 192 0.35 -10.39 3.66
CA ASN A 192 0.65 -8.97 3.86
C ASN A 192 0.20 -8.19 2.62
N SER A 193 -0.70 -7.24 2.81
CA SER A 193 -1.24 -6.35 1.77
C SER A 193 -1.23 -4.92 2.26
N LEU A 194 -1.23 -3.97 1.33
CA LEU A 194 -1.51 -2.58 1.68
C LEU A 194 -2.88 -2.50 2.35
N ASP A 195 -3.01 -1.66 3.39
CA ASP A 195 -4.33 -1.38 3.97
C ASP A 195 -5.10 -0.47 3.02
N VAL A 196 -5.89 -1.09 2.15
CA VAL A 196 -6.79 -0.41 1.24
C VAL A 196 -8.21 -0.78 1.62
N ARG A 197 -9.07 0.23 1.76
CA ARG A 197 -10.50 0.05 2.11
C ARG A 197 -11.35 0.59 0.98
N THR A 198 -12.17 -0.27 0.41
CA THR A 198 -13.03 0.05 -0.73
C THR A 198 -14.41 0.49 -0.28
N VAL A 199 -14.88 1.59 -0.82
CA VAL A 199 -16.24 2.11 -0.65
C VAL A 199 -16.97 2.01 -1.99
N GLY A 200 -18.21 1.50 -1.99
CA GLY A 200 -19.05 1.42 -3.20
C GLY A 200 -19.58 2.78 -3.66
N ILE A 201 -18.70 3.77 -3.73
CA ILE A 201 -18.96 5.13 -4.23
C ILE A 201 -17.90 5.46 -5.27
N GLY A 202 -18.32 5.83 -6.46
CA GLY A 202 -17.43 6.28 -7.54
C GLY A 202 -18.09 7.40 -8.34
N GLY A 203 -17.42 7.90 -9.36
CA GLY A 203 -17.95 9.00 -10.18
C GLY A 203 -19.29 8.69 -10.84
N GLY A 204 -19.53 7.42 -11.18
CA GLY A 204 -20.79 6.95 -11.80
C GLY A 204 -21.84 6.49 -10.80
N SER A 205 -21.62 6.61 -9.48
CA SER A 205 -22.62 6.24 -8.49
C SER A 205 -23.93 6.97 -8.70
N MET A 206 -25.00 6.18 -8.82
CA MET A 206 -26.35 6.70 -9.05
C MET A 206 -26.99 7.19 -7.76
N VAL A 207 -27.88 8.16 -7.89
CA VAL A 207 -28.67 8.71 -6.78
C VAL A 207 -29.77 7.73 -6.40
N GLN A 208 -29.80 7.27 -5.14
CA GLN A 208 -30.94 6.49 -4.64
C GLN A 208 -32.14 7.39 -4.37
N VAL A 209 -33.33 6.90 -4.71
CA VAL A 209 -34.56 7.67 -4.54
C VAL A 209 -35.64 6.86 -3.81
N VAL A 210 -36.41 7.58 -3.00
CA VAL A 210 -37.66 7.08 -2.42
C VAL A 210 -38.73 8.13 -2.69
N SER A 211 -39.82 7.72 -3.34
CA SER A 211 -40.91 8.64 -3.76
C SER A 211 -40.38 9.86 -4.55
N GLY A 212 -39.41 9.64 -5.43
CA GLY A 212 -38.82 10.67 -6.28
C GLY A 212 -37.90 11.68 -5.57
N LYS A 213 -37.49 11.43 -4.32
CA LYS A 213 -36.56 12.27 -3.55
C LYS A 213 -35.26 11.53 -3.29
N ALA A 214 -34.13 12.19 -3.44
CA ALA A 214 -32.82 11.63 -3.14
C ALA A 214 -32.70 11.33 -1.64
N VAL A 215 -32.34 10.09 -1.32
CA VAL A 215 -32.15 9.60 0.05
C VAL A 215 -30.71 9.12 0.31
N ASP A 216 -29.97 8.74 -0.75
CA ASP A 216 -28.60 8.25 -0.67
C ASP A 216 -27.91 8.26 -2.04
N THR A 217 -26.66 7.79 -2.16
CA THR A 217 -25.95 7.55 -3.42
C THR A 217 -25.15 6.26 -3.40
N GLY A 218 -24.99 5.60 -4.58
CA GLY A 218 -24.35 4.29 -4.69
C GLY A 218 -25.10 3.19 -3.88
N PRO A 219 -24.57 1.95 -3.75
CA PRO A 219 -23.34 1.49 -4.38
C PRO A 219 -23.43 1.18 -5.87
N ARG A 220 -24.64 1.21 -6.47
CA ARG A 220 -24.78 0.95 -7.91
C ARG A 220 -24.37 2.17 -8.72
N SER A 221 -23.65 1.90 -9.81
CA SER A 221 -23.25 2.90 -10.80
C SER A 221 -24.11 2.80 -12.06
N ALA A 222 -24.13 3.86 -12.85
CA ALA A 222 -24.84 3.93 -14.12
C ALA A 222 -24.45 2.78 -15.07
N HIS A 223 -23.20 2.33 -15.03
CA HIS A 223 -22.72 1.19 -15.82
C HIS A 223 -23.50 -0.10 -15.53
N ILE A 224 -23.81 -0.39 -14.26
CA ILE A 224 -24.59 -1.58 -13.88
C ILE A 224 -26.03 -1.50 -14.36
N ALA A 225 -26.57 -0.28 -14.44
CA ALA A 225 -27.92 -0.02 -15.00
C ALA A 225 -27.93 0.05 -16.54
N ASN A 226 -26.75 -0.05 -17.19
CA ASN A 226 -26.57 0.14 -18.62
C ASN A 226 -27.09 1.50 -19.11
N LEU A 227 -26.83 2.56 -18.31
CA LEU A 227 -27.20 3.93 -18.59
C LEU A 227 -25.96 4.80 -18.79
N ASP A 228 -26.07 5.76 -19.72
CA ASP A 228 -25.06 6.80 -19.88
C ASP A 228 -25.14 7.84 -18.75
N TYR A 229 -24.04 8.57 -18.52
CA TYR A 229 -24.00 9.65 -17.54
C TYR A 229 -24.57 10.92 -18.16
N GLU A 230 -25.46 11.58 -17.47
CA GLU A 230 -26.10 12.84 -17.88
C GLU A 230 -25.09 13.97 -18.14
N VAL A 231 -23.98 13.97 -17.38
CA VAL A 231 -22.95 15.01 -17.48
C VAL A 231 -22.10 14.91 -18.75
N PHE A 232 -22.09 13.75 -19.41
CA PHE A 232 -21.40 13.57 -20.69
C PHE A 232 -22.35 13.66 -21.89
N ALA A 233 -23.64 13.94 -21.65
CA ALA A 233 -24.62 14.19 -22.70
C ALA A 233 -24.38 15.56 -23.36
N LYS A 234 -24.87 15.70 -24.59
CA LYS A 234 -24.98 17.02 -25.20
C LYS A 234 -26.22 17.76 -24.63
N THR A 235 -26.13 19.07 -24.46
CA THR A 235 -27.24 19.87 -23.90
C THR A 235 -28.52 19.77 -24.72
N GLU A 236 -28.41 19.64 -26.05
CA GLU A 236 -29.51 19.43 -26.96
C GLU A 236 -30.18 18.06 -26.86
N ASP A 237 -29.50 17.06 -26.29
CA ASP A 237 -30.06 15.73 -26.08
C ASP A 237 -30.98 15.66 -24.84
N ILE A 238 -30.82 16.58 -23.90
CA ILE A 238 -31.64 16.67 -22.70
C ILE A 238 -32.89 17.49 -23.01
N VAL A 239 -33.90 16.83 -23.59
CA VAL A 239 -35.16 17.46 -24.02
C VAL A 239 -36.29 16.97 -23.12
N ASN A 240 -36.97 17.88 -22.44
CA ASN A 240 -38.11 17.61 -21.56
C ASN A 240 -37.91 16.38 -20.67
N PRO A 241 -36.84 16.37 -19.85
CA PRO A 241 -36.48 15.20 -19.05
C PRO A 241 -37.55 14.90 -18.01
N VAL A 242 -37.89 13.62 -17.88
CA VAL A 242 -38.81 13.08 -16.87
C VAL A 242 -38.06 12.19 -15.93
N LEU A 243 -38.21 12.43 -14.63
CA LEU A 243 -37.58 11.59 -13.61
C LEU A 243 -38.23 10.20 -13.57
N LYS A 244 -37.41 9.17 -13.64
CA LYS A 244 -37.75 7.77 -13.53
C LYS A 244 -36.86 7.12 -12.45
N SER A 245 -37.21 5.90 -12.07
CA SER A 245 -36.39 5.09 -11.17
C SER A 245 -36.22 3.68 -11.71
N ILE A 246 -35.10 3.05 -11.38
CA ILE A 246 -34.76 1.67 -11.76
C ILE A 246 -34.05 0.96 -10.60
N SER A 247 -34.34 -0.32 -10.43
CA SER A 247 -33.55 -1.25 -9.59
C SER A 247 -32.68 -2.09 -10.50
N PRO A 248 -31.37 -1.80 -10.65
CA PRO A 248 -30.51 -2.47 -11.65
C PRO A 248 -30.38 -3.96 -11.46
N VAL A 249 -30.46 -4.43 -10.21
CA VAL A 249 -30.42 -5.85 -9.83
C VAL A 249 -31.60 -6.14 -8.91
N ALA A 250 -32.19 -7.34 -9.03
CA ALA A 250 -33.32 -7.74 -8.19
C ALA A 250 -32.98 -7.58 -6.69
N GLY A 251 -33.80 -6.81 -5.96
CA GLY A 251 -33.59 -6.52 -4.54
C GLY A 251 -32.78 -5.25 -4.25
N ASP A 252 -32.27 -4.58 -5.27
CA ASP A 252 -31.64 -3.27 -5.09
C ASP A 252 -32.68 -2.17 -4.75
N PRO A 253 -32.26 -1.09 -4.09
CA PRO A 253 -33.07 0.12 -4.00
C PRO A 253 -33.32 0.74 -5.38
N GLU A 254 -34.23 1.68 -5.44
CA GLU A 254 -34.50 2.46 -6.65
C GLU A 254 -33.45 3.56 -6.84
N TYR A 255 -32.97 3.70 -8.07
CA TYR A 255 -32.00 4.71 -8.49
C TYR A 255 -32.61 5.64 -9.56
N ALA A 256 -32.31 6.93 -9.42
CA ALA A 256 -32.79 7.96 -10.32
C ALA A 256 -32.10 7.92 -11.69
N TYR A 257 -32.90 8.00 -12.72
CA TYR A 257 -32.51 8.33 -14.08
C TYR A 257 -33.52 9.25 -14.73
N ILE A 258 -33.18 9.83 -15.83
CA ILE A 258 -34.12 10.62 -16.64
C ILE A 258 -34.37 9.92 -17.97
N GLU A 259 -35.64 10.01 -18.42
CA GLU A 259 -36.06 9.68 -19.78
C GLU A 259 -36.36 10.98 -20.50
N CYS A 260 -35.73 11.22 -21.65
CA CYS A 260 -35.91 12.40 -22.47
C CYS A 260 -36.98 12.14 -23.55
N GLU A 261 -37.64 13.19 -24.01
CA GLU A 261 -38.69 13.12 -25.07
C GLU A 261 -38.16 12.47 -26.36
N ASN A 262 -36.87 12.60 -26.65
CA ASN A 262 -36.21 11.96 -27.78
C ASN A 262 -35.88 10.48 -27.57
N GLY A 263 -36.32 9.87 -26.46
CA GLY A 263 -36.10 8.46 -26.11
C GLY A 263 -34.73 8.14 -25.55
N LYS A 264 -33.87 9.14 -25.28
CA LYS A 264 -32.59 8.94 -24.62
C LYS A 264 -32.76 8.88 -23.10
N GLU A 265 -31.99 8.00 -22.47
CA GLU A 265 -31.99 7.79 -21.01
C GLU A 265 -30.64 8.08 -20.43
N TYR A 266 -30.60 8.73 -19.27
CA TYR A 266 -29.35 9.07 -18.57
C TYR A 266 -29.51 8.90 -17.07
N ALA A 267 -28.50 8.25 -16.44
CA ALA A 267 -28.42 8.17 -14.99
C ALA A 267 -28.08 9.52 -14.38
N LEU A 268 -28.64 9.84 -13.22
CA LEU A 268 -28.17 10.95 -12.38
C LEU A 268 -27.03 10.46 -11.51
N THR A 269 -25.84 11.04 -11.71
CA THR A 269 -24.58 10.52 -11.19
C THR A 269 -23.87 11.47 -10.23
N LEU A 270 -22.95 10.93 -9.42
CA LEU A 270 -22.10 11.73 -8.55
C LEU A 270 -21.18 12.68 -9.37
N SER A 271 -20.72 12.25 -10.56
CA SER A 271 -19.98 13.12 -11.48
C SER A 271 -20.83 14.31 -11.95
N GLY A 272 -22.11 14.10 -12.22
CA GLY A 272 -23.02 15.17 -12.53
C GLY A 272 -23.17 16.17 -11.39
N ALA A 273 -23.39 15.68 -10.18
CA ALA A 273 -23.47 16.52 -8.98
C ALA A 273 -22.23 17.40 -8.80
N ALA A 274 -21.05 16.81 -8.96
CA ALA A 274 -19.77 17.53 -8.79
C ALA A 274 -19.57 18.62 -9.87
N ASN A 275 -19.94 18.33 -11.13
CA ASN A 275 -19.89 19.31 -12.22
C ASN A 275 -20.90 20.46 -12.02
N ILE A 276 -22.13 20.16 -11.58
CA ILE A 276 -23.15 21.18 -11.23
C ILE A 276 -22.60 22.13 -10.14
N ARG A 277 -21.92 21.59 -9.13
CA ARG A 277 -21.31 22.38 -8.05
C ARG A 277 -20.01 23.09 -8.45
N GLY A 278 -19.50 22.87 -9.67
CA GLY A 278 -18.27 23.50 -10.15
C GLY A 278 -17.01 23.02 -9.43
N LEU A 279 -17.02 21.80 -8.89
CA LEU A 279 -15.88 21.21 -8.18
C LEU A 279 -14.87 20.56 -9.12
N VAL A 280 -15.26 20.26 -10.35
CA VAL A 280 -14.44 19.53 -11.33
C VAL A 280 -13.67 20.52 -12.20
N PRO A 281 -12.32 20.53 -12.17
CA PRO A 281 -11.50 21.35 -13.07
C PRO A 281 -11.73 20.96 -14.53
N LYS A 282 -11.60 21.92 -15.44
CA LYS A 282 -11.87 21.71 -16.90
C LYS A 282 -10.98 20.65 -17.53
N GLU A 283 -9.73 20.55 -17.07
CA GLU A 283 -8.72 19.60 -17.50
C GLU A 283 -8.87 18.20 -16.89
N SER A 284 -9.77 18.03 -15.94
CA SER A 284 -10.02 16.75 -15.29
C SER A 284 -10.76 15.79 -16.20
N TYR A 285 -10.43 14.49 -16.12
CA TYR A 285 -11.09 13.41 -16.86
C TYR A 285 -12.61 13.35 -16.61
N SER A 286 -13.06 13.68 -15.39
CA SER A 286 -14.50 13.75 -15.04
C SER A 286 -15.16 15.09 -15.38
N SER A 287 -14.46 16.00 -16.08
CA SER A 287 -15.06 17.24 -16.56
C SER A 287 -16.07 16.97 -17.69
N GLY A 288 -17.27 17.48 -17.53
CA GLY A 288 -18.36 17.23 -18.45
C GLY A 288 -19.18 18.48 -18.75
N ASN A 289 -20.30 18.26 -19.40
CA ASN A 289 -21.24 19.31 -19.80
C ASN A 289 -22.16 19.71 -18.63
N ARG A 290 -21.75 20.75 -17.90
CA ARG A 290 -22.51 21.26 -16.76
C ARG A 290 -23.95 21.64 -17.12
N GLN A 291 -24.17 22.24 -18.29
CA GLN A 291 -25.52 22.65 -18.70
C GLN A 291 -26.44 21.45 -18.95
N ALA A 292 -25.91 20.38 -19.53
CA ALA A 292 -26.65 19.13 -19.69
C ALA A 292 -27.00 18.52 -18.32
N ALA A 293 -26.03 18.47 -17.41
CA ALA A 293 -26.25 17.97 -16.06
C ALA A 293 -27.30 18.82 -15.30
N GLU A 294 -27.22 20.15 -15.34
CA GLU A 294 -28.19 21.03 -14.71
C GLU A 294 -29.62 20.76 -15.21
N LYS A 295 -29.82 20.66 -16.54
CA LYS A 295 -31.13 20.32 -17.12
C LYS A 295 -31.62 18.93 -16.69
N ALA A 296 -30.73 17.94 -16.68
CA ALA A 296 -31.06 16.57 -16.31
C ALA A 296 -31.50 16.45 -14.84
N TRP A 297 -30.95 17.29 -13.95
CA TRP A 297 -31.25 17.29 -12.52
C TRP A 297 -32.50 18.11 -12.14
N GLU A 298 -33.07 18.95 -13.03
CA GLU A 298 -34.24 19.76 -12.72
C GLU A 298 -35.43 18.94 -12.20
N PRO A 299 -35.81 17.77 -12.79
CA PRO A 299 -36.95 17.01 -12.28
C PRO A 299 -36.74 16.47 -10.87
N LEU A 300 -35.51 15.99 -10.54
CA LEU A 300 -35.16 15.54 -9.20
C LEU A 300 -35.20 16.70 -8.19
N ALA A 301 -34.57 17.82 -8.52
CA ALA A 301 -34.55 19.01 -7.67
C ALA A 301 -35.96 19.53 -7.37
N ARG A 302 -36.84 19.56 -8.38
CA ARG A 302 -38.25 19.95 -8.24
C ARG A 302 -39.00 19.03 -7.26
N ASN A 303 -38.81 17.71 -7.36
CA ASN A 303 -39.43 16.74 -6.45
C ASN A 303 -38.92 16.86 -5.00
N MET A 304 -37.68 17.32 -4.83
CA MET A 304 -37.11 17.60 -3.53
C MET A 304 -37.51 18.98 -2.96
N GLY A 305 -38.08 19.87 -3.78
CA GLY A 305 -38.34 21.26 -3.40
C GLY A 305 -37.06 22.10 -3.23
N LEU A 306 -36.00 21.75 -3.97
CA LEU A 306 -34.67 22.34 -3.89
C LEU A 306 -34.28 22.95 -5.25
N THR A 307 -33.28 23.80 -5.25
CA THR A 307 -32.55 24.17 -6.47
C THR A 307 -31.70 22.99 -6.95
N VAL A 308 -31.29 22.99 -8.21
CA VAL A 308 -30.41 21.95 -8.78
C VAL A 308 -29.10 21.89 -8.03
N GLN A 309 -28.54 23.04 -7.63
CA GLN A 309 -27.31 23.15 -6.86
C GLN A 309 -27.45 22.56 -5.45
N GLU A 310 -28.55 22.78 -4.76
CA GLU A 310 -28.84 22.22 -3.44
C GLU A 310 -29.05 20.70 -3.50
N ALA A 311 -29.77 20.22 -4.54
CA ALA A 311 -29.96 18.78 -4.76
C ALA A 311 -28.61 18.08 -5.03
N ALA A 312 -27.74 18.68 -5.84
CA ALA A 312 -26.41 18.20 -6.11
C ALA A 312 -25.52 18.19 -4.85
N GLU A 313 -25.54 19.27 -4.05
CA GLU A 313 -24.80 19.33 -2.77
C GLU A 313 -25.23 18.20 -1.83
N ARG A 314 -26.54 17.95 -1.73
CA ARG A 314 -27.07 16.89 -0.88
C ARG A 314 -26.56 15.49 -1.26
N VAL A 315 -26.44 15.21 -2.54
CA VAL A 315 -25.91 13.93 -3.02
C VAL A 315 -24.40 13.82 -2.75
N LEU A 316 -23.66 14.91 -2.89
CA LEU A 316 -22.25 14.96 -2.52
C LEU A 316 -22.03 14.74 -1.01
N GLU A 317 -22.93 15.26 -0.15
CA GLU A 317 -22.91 15.01 1.30
C GLU A 317 -23.08 13.51 1.62
N PHE A 318 -23.98 12.79 0.93
CA PHE A 318 -24.12 11.34 1.10
C PHE A 318 -22.85 10.60 0.74
N ALA A 319 -22.22 10.95 -0.37
CA ALA A 319 -20.96 10.35 -0.79
C ALA A 319 -19.82 10.65 0.20
N ALA A 320 -19.73 11.90 0.67
CA ALA A 320 -18.74 12.33 1.64
C ALA A 320 -18.91 11.62 3.00
N ALA A 321 -20.15 11.41 3.44
CA ALA A 321 -20.42 10.69 4.69
C ALA A 321 -19.90 9.25 4.65
N LYS A 322 -20.11 8.51 3.53
CA LYS A 322 -19.65 7.14 3.36
C LYS A 322 -18.12 7.04 3.28
N ASN A 323 -17.50 7.82 2.42
CA ASN A 323 -16.04 7.86 2.29
C ASN A 323 -15.39 8.40 3.57
N GLY A 324 -16.02 9.37 4.21
CA GLY A 324 -15.54 9.99 5.45
C GLY A 324 -15.46 9.04 6.64
N GLN A 325 -16.34 8.04 6.72
CA GLN A 325 -16.25 6.99 7.74
C GLN A 325 -14.92 6.21 7.63
N VAL A 326 -14.52 5.87 6.42
CA VAL A 326 -13.26 5.16 6.16
C VAL A 326 -12.07 6.07 6.44
N VAL A 327 -12.10 7.32 5.98
CA VAL A 327 -11.04 8.31 6.27
C VAL A 327 -10.88 8.52 7.79
N SER A 328 -11.98 8.69 8.51
CA SER A 328 -11.98 8.84 9.98
C SER A 328 -11.35 7.63 10.67
N SER A 329 -11.66 6.41 10.19
CA SER A 329 -11.07 5.19 10.74
C SER A 329 -9.56 5.12 10.52
N PHE A 330 -9.05 5.57 9.37
CA PHE A 330 -7.60 5.66 9.12
C PHE A 330 -6.94 6.70 10.04
N ILE A 331 -7.54 7.89 10.18
CA ILE A 331 -7.03 8.95 11.06
C ILE A 331 -6.90 8.44 12.49
N GLN A 332 -7.92 7.75 13.00
CA GLN A 332 -7.95 7.22 14.37
C GLN A 332 -6.97 6.05 14.55
N GLU A 333 -6.98 5.07 13.64
CA GLU A 333 -6.20 3.84 13.75
C GLU A 333 -4.69 4.11 13.65
N TYR A 334 -4.30 5.06 12.78
CA TYR A 334 -2.88 5.36 12.53
C TYR A 334 -2.40 6.66 13.18
N GLY A 335 -3.26 7.33 13.96
CA GLY A 335 -2.90 8.53 14.70
C GLY A 335 -2.45 9.68 13.79
N LEU A 336 -3.13 9.87 12.64
CA LEU A 336 -2.80 10.95 11.71
C LEU A 336 -3.25 12.30 12.24
N ASP A 337 -2.42 13.32 12.07
CA ASP A 337 -2.80 14.71 12.35
C ASP A 337 -3.49 15.33 11.14
N ILE A 338 -4.81 15.46 11.19
CA ILE A 338 -5.62 15.95 10.07
C ILE A 338 -5.18 17.34 9.56
N GLN A 339 -4.56 18.17 10.39
CA GLN A 339 -4.08 19.50 9.99
C GLN A 339 -2.88 19.41 9.05
N HIS A 340 -2.14 18.29 9.08
CA HIS A 340 -0.95 18.05 8.28
C HIS A 340 -1.15 16.98 7.20
N VAL A 341 -2.33 16.35 7.16
CA VAL A 341 -2.68 15.33 6.17
C VAL A 341 -3.13 15.97 4.86
N THR A 342 -2.57 15.52 3.75
CA THR A 342 -3.03 15.90 2.42
C THR A 342 -3.82 14.76 1.79
N PHE A 343 -5.00 15.06 1.22
CA PHE A 343 -5.76 14.11 0.43
C PHE A 343 -5.27 14.16 -1.03
N VAL A 344 -4.85 13.03 -1.55
CA VAL A 344 -4.40 12.91 -2.95
C VAL A 344 -5.39 12.06 -3.72
N GLY A 345 -6.04 12.66 -4.72
CA GLY A 345 -7.02 12.01 -5.57
C GLY A 345 -6.37 11.38 -6.80
N GLY A 346 -6.61 10.08 -7.02
CA GLY A 346 -6.30 9.32 -8.23
C GLY A 346 -7.57 8.76 -8.87
N GLY A 347 -7.44 8.21 -10.08
CA GLY A 347 -8.56 7.66 -10.85
C GLY A 347 -9.37 8.71 -11.59
N GLY A 348 -10.08 8.28 -12.63
CA GLY A 348 -10.85 9.18 -13.50
C GLY A 348 -11.97 9.94 -12.80
N GLY A 349 -12.50 9.41 -11.68
CA GLY A 349 -13.55 10.04 -10.86
C GLY A 349 -13.04 10.93 -9.73
N ALA A 350 -11.73 11.11 -9.57
CA ALA A 350 -11.13 11.78 -8.40
C ALA A 350 -11.73 13.17 -8.12
N ALA A 351 -11.87 14.00 -9.15
CA ALA A 351 -12.42 15.34 -8.99
C ALA A 351 -13.92 15.37 -8.64
N SER A 352 -14.63 14.25 -8.79
CA SER A 352 -16.04 14.13 -8.40
C SER A 352 -16.24 13.86 -6.90
N VAL A 353 -15.22 13.37 -6.21
CA VAL A 353 -15.32 12.94 -4.79
C VAL A 353 -14.39 13.74 -3.89
N VAL A 354 -13.10 13.82 -4.25
CA VAL A 354 -12.04 14.30 -3.33
C VAL A 354 -12.23 15.75 -2.88
N PRO A 355 -12.59 16.72 -3.74
CA PRO A 355 -12.73 18.12 -3.31
C PRO A 355 -13.79 18.30 -2.22
N HIS A 356 -14.97 17.67 -2.38
CA HIS A 356 -16.04 17.78 -1.41
C HIS A 356 -15.70 17.03 -0.11
N LEU A 357 -15.11 15.85 -0.21
CA LEU A 357 -14.65 15.07 0.94
C LEU A 357 -13.59 15.84 1.74
N ALA A 358 -12.60 16.45 1.09
CA ALA A 358 -11.59 17.26 1.74
C ALA A 358 -12.17 18.46 2.49
N LYS A 359 -13.18 19.11 1.91
CA LYS A 359 -13.92 20.20 2.54
C LYS A 359 -14.57 19.78 3.87
N THR A 360 -15.16 18.58 3.93
CA THR A 360 -15.79 18.07 5.17
C THR A 360 -14.78 17.84 6.30
N PHE A 361 -13.54 17.55 5.98
CA PHE A 361 -12.44 17.38 6.94
C PHE A 361 -11.61 18.65 7.18
N ASN A 362 -11.91 19.74 6.51
CA ASN A 362 -11.06 20.95 6.46
C ASN A 362 -9.59 20.61 6.14
N ALA A 363 -9.40 19.61 5.26
CA ALA A 363 -8.10 19.09 4.85
C ALA A 363 -7.66 19.70 3.52
N THR A 364 -6.33 19.78 3.32
CA THR A 364 -5.77 20.12 2.01
C THR A 364 -5.94 18.95 1.05
N TYR A 365 -6.13 19.23 -0.24
CA TYR A 365 -6.19 18.18 -1.24
C TYR A 365 -5.48 18.59 -2.54
N LYS A 366 -5.10 17.57 -3.31
CA LYS A 366 -4.71 17.72 -4.72
C LYS A 366 -5.25 16.55 -5.53
N ILE A 367 -5.56 16.80 -6.79
CA ILE A 367 -5.80 15.74 -7.77
C ILE A 367 -4.46 15.43 -8.43
N ALA A 368 -4.10 14.16 -8.50
CA ALA A 368 -2.86 13.71 -9.10
C ALA A 368 -2.77 14.15 -10.57
N LYS A 369 -1.58 14.51 -11.02
CA LYS A 369 -1.37 14.71 -12.45
C LYS A 369 -1.57 13.38 -13.19
N ASN A 370 -2.32 13.37 -14.29
CA ASN A 370 -2.73 12.15 -15.00
C ASN A 370 -3.46 11.16 -14.07
N ALA A 371 -4.36 11.67 -13.23
CA ALA A 371 -5.08 10.89 -12.23
C ALA A 371 -5.77 9.65 -12.82
N GLU A 372 -6.31 9.75 -14.03
CA GLU A 372 -7.03 8.69 -14.74
C GLU A 372 -6.16 7.47 -15.09
N VAL A 373 -4.84 7.64 -15.12
CA VAL A 373 -3.85 6.57 -15.40
C VAL A 373 -2.85 6.39 -14.26
N ILE A 374 -3.20 6.80 -13.04
CA ILE A 374 -2.28 6.74 -11.88
C ILE A 374 -1.86 5.31 -11.56
N SER A 375 -2.75 4.33 -11.69
CA SER A 375 -2.44 2.92 -11.43
C SER A 375 -1.45 2.33 -12.44
N PRO A 376 -1.59 2.50 -13.77
CA PRO A 376 -0.53 2.16 -14.73
C PRO A 376 0.81 2.85 -14.45
N ILE A 377 0.79 4.13 -14.07
CA ILE A 377 2.01 4.85 -13.66
C ILE A 377 2.64 4.18 -12.43
N GLY A 378 1.82 3.84 -11.42
CA GLY A 378 2.28 3.17 -10.23
C GLY A 378 2.93 1.82 -10.52
N VAL A 379 2.36 1.01 -11.42
CA VAL A 379 2.97 -0.26 -11.85
C VAL A 379 4.32 -0.02 -12.53
N ALA A 380 4.42 0.98 -13.41
CA ALA A 380 5.67 1.30 -14.11
C ALA A 380 6.77 1.80 -13.15
N LEU A 381 6.39 2.44 -12.05
CA LEU A 381 7.30 2.97 -11.05
C LEU A 381 7.60 1.99 -9.91
N ALA A 382 6.82 0.93 -9.75
CA ALA A 382 6.96 -0.01 -8.64
C ALA A 382 8.32 -0.73 -8.67
N MET A 383 8.86 -0.96 -7.47
CA MET A 383 10.10 -1.70 -7.28
C MET A 383 9.79 -3.16 -6.96
N VAL A 384 10.75 -4.05 -7.21
CA VAL A 384 10.66 -5.41 -6.67
C VAL A 384 10.68 -5.31 -5.15
N ARG A 385 9.74 -6.01 -4.52
CA ARG A 385 9.63 -6.05 -3.05
C ARG A 385 9.34 -7.47 -2.63
N ASP A 386 10.03 -7.93 -1.60
CA ASP A 386 9.67 -9.17 -0.93
C ASP A 386 9.80 -9.00 0.58
N MET A 387 9.06 -9.80 1.33
CA MET A 387 9.01 -9.72 2.78
C MET A 387 9.14 -11.11 3.38
N VAL A 388 9.98 -11.21 4.39
CA VAL A 388 10.07 -12.39 5.25
C VAL A 388 9.62 -11.99 6.64
N GLU A 389 8.71 -12.75 7.22
CA GLU A 389 8.25 -12.57 8.59
C GLU A 389 8.35 -13.89 9.33
N ARG A 390 8.95 -13.87 10.52
CA ARG A 390 9.12 -15.03 11.39
C ARG A 390 8.64 -14.73 12.80
N SER A 391 8.12 -15.75 13.47
CA SER A 391 7.85 -15.68 14.91
C SER A 391 9.14 -16.01 15.67
N ILE A 392 9.75 -15.01 16.30
CA ILE A 392 10.99 -15.16 17.07
C ILE A 392 10.82 -14.40 18.38
N GLN A 393 10.96 -15.13 19.49
CA GLN A 393 10.99 -14.54 20.82
C GLN A 393 12.43 -14.14 21.17
N ASN A 394 12.63 -12.85 21.49
CA ASN A 394 13.95 -12.29 21.80
C ASN A 394 14.99 -12.57 20.69
N PRO A 395 14.86 -11.97 19.52
CA PRO A 395 15.73 -12.26 18.38
C PRO A 395 17.20 -11.95 18.70
N THR A 396 18.07 -12.89 18.38
CA THR A 396 19.52 -12.72 18.45
C THR A 396 20.05 -11.97 17.22
N GLU A 397 21.30 -11.53 17.26
CA GLU A 397 21.96 -10.91 16.10
C GLU A 397 21.96 -11.86 14.88
N ASN A 398 22.21 -13.14 15.10
CA ASN A 398 22.20 -14.14 14.04
C ASN A 398 20.81 -14.30 13.41
N ASP A 399 19.73 -14.27 14.22
CA ASP A 399 18.36 -14.32 13.71
C ASP A 399 18.06 -13.14 12.78
N LEU A 400 18.53 -11.93 13.14
CA LEU A 400 18.35 -10.73 12.32
C LEU A 400 19.15 -10.80 11.02
N LEU A 401 20.38 -11.32 11.06
CA LEU A 401 21.20 -11.49 9.86
C LEU A 401 20.62 -12.57 8.94
N ASP A 402 20.09 -13.66 9.50
CA ASP A 402 19.51 -14.75 8.71
C ASP A 402 18.21 -14.34 8.02
N ILE A 403 17.32 -13.64 8.73
CA ILE A 403 16.07 -13.13 8.11
C ILE A 403 16.37 -12.08 7.04
N ARG A 404 17.40 -11.25 7.25
CA ARG A 404 17.90 -10.30 6.26
C ARG A 404 18.39 -10.99 4.99
N ARG A 405 19.24 -12.01 5.12
CA ARG A 405 19.76 -12.79 3.98
C ARG A 405 18.64 -13.46 3.21
N GLU A 406 17.65 -14.03 3.93
CA GLU A 406 16.50 -14.66 3.29
C GLU A 406 15.67 -13.63 2.52
N ALA A 407 15.45 -12.43 3.06
CA ALA A 407 14.70 -11.37 2.38
C ALA A 407 15.42 -10.90 1.09
N ILE A 408 16.73 -10.71 1.14
CA ILE A 408 17.55 -10.38 -0.04
C ILE A 408 17.39 -11.47 -1.11
N ARG A 409 17.58 -12.74 -0.73
CA ARG A 409 17.48 -13.87 -1.65
C ARG A 409 16.10 -13.89 -2.34
N LYS A 410 15.01 -13.72 -1.57
CA LYS A 410 13.65 -13.69 -2.13
C LYS A 410 13.41 -12.50 -3.06
N ALA A 411 13.93 -11.32 -2.74
CA ALA A 411 13.82 -10.16 -3.61
C ALA A 411 14.57 -10.39 -4.94
N VAL A 412 15.75 -11.00 -4.91
CA VAL A 412 16.51 -11.36 -6.12
C VAL A 412 15.77 -12.43 -6.93
N GLU A 413 15.21 -13.46 -6.30
CA GLU A 413 14.36 -14.47 -6.94
C GLU A 413 13.12 -13.83 -7.59
N SER A 414 12.58 -12.76 -6.97
CA SER A 414 11.47 -11.96 -7.51
C SER A 414 11.88 -10.97 -8.60
N GLY A 415 13.17 -10.88 -8.96
CA GLY A 415 13.68 -10.10 -10.09
C GLY A 415 14.40 -8.80 -9.73
N ALA A 416 14.78 -8.60 -8.46
CA ALA A 416 15.59 -7.45 -8.05
C ALA A 416 17.06 -7.61 -8.45
N ASN A 417 17.68 -6.52 -8.89
CA ASN A 417 19.13 -6.45 -8.99
C ASN A 417 19.73 -6.38 -7.59
N ILE A 418 20.58 -7.35 -7.25
CA ILE A 418 21.18 -7.50 -5.92
C ILE A 418 21.89 -6.22 -5.42
N GLU A 419 22.53 -5.48 -6.33
CA GLU A 419 23.25 -4.24 -5.99
C GLU A 419 22.32 -3.10 -5.53
N THR A 420 21.00 -3.21 -5.83
CA THR A 420 20.00 -2.20 -5.49
C THR A 420 19.13 -2.61 -4.30
N VAL A 421 19.33 -3.82 -3.76
CA VAL A 421 18.47 -4.34 -2.69
C VAL A 421 18.78 -3.65 -1.37
N GLU A 422 17.77 -3.00 -0.83
CA GLU A 422 17.74 -2.44 0.53
C GLU A 422 16.86 -3.31 1.42
N VAL A 423 17.27 -3.51 2.68
CA VAL A 423 16.49 -4.30 3.63
C VAL A 423 16.18 -3.48 4.87
N LYS A 424 14.90 -3.37 5.20
CA LYS A 424 14.41 -2.84 6.46
C LYS A 424 14.04 -4.00 7.39
N ILE A 425 14.51 -3.97 8.64
CA ILE A 425 14.16 -4.94 9.67
C ILE A 425 13.26 -4.27 10.71
N GLU A 426 12.13 -4.90 11.01
CA GLU A 426 11.19 -4.47 12.04
C GLU A 426 11.07 -5.57 13.09
N VAL A 427 11.23 -5.21 14.38
CA VAL A 427 11.08 -6.12 15.52
C VAL A 427 9.84 -5.73 16.31
N ASP A 428 8.82 -6.59 16.29
CA ASP A 428 7.59 -6.45 17.07
C ASP A 428 7.68 -7.37 18.30
N THR A 429 8.04 -6.79 19.42
CA THR A 429 8.20 -7.51 20.69
C THR A 429 6.87 -7.95 21.29
N GLN A 430 5.82 -7.18 21.09
CA GLN A 430 4.49 -7.48 21.63
C GLN A 430 3.90 -8.74 21.01
N HIS A 431 4.14 -8.92 19.70
CA HIS A 431 3.65 -10.08 18.95
C HIS A 431 4.73 -11.13 18.70
N GLN A 432 5.95 -10.94 19.24
CA GLN A 432 7.09 -11.85 19.07
C GLN A 432 7.40 -12.13 17.59
N LYS A 433 7.48 -11.10 16.78
CA LYS A 433 7.69 -11.20 15.34
C LYS A 433 8.90 -10.37 14.91
N VAL A 434 9.63 -10.91 13.95
CA VAL A 434 10.65 -10.18 13.20
C VAL A 434 10.24 -10.19 11.73
N ARG A 435 10.31 -9.03 11.11
CA ARG A 435 9.98 -8.81 9.71
C ARG A 435 11.18 -8.18 9.01
N ALA A 436 11.59 -8.74 7.88
CA ALA A 436 12.56 -8.14 6.97
C ALA A 436 11.90 -7.85 5.63
N ILE A 437 11.96 -6.59 5.19
CA ILE A 437 11.39 -6.10 3.95
C ILE A 437 12.55 -5.75 3.03
N ALA A 438 12.72 -6.51 1.95
CA ALA A 438 13.72 -6.25 0.92
C ALA A 438 13.06 -5.56 -0.27
N THR A 439 13.66 -4.48 -0.74
CA THR A 439 13.18 -3.69 -1.88
C THR A 439 14.35 -3.43 -2.82
N GLY A 440 14.16 -3.61 -4.12
CA GLY A 440 15.22 -3.38 -5.10
C GLY A 440 14.66 -3.02 -6.48
N SER A 441 15.46 -2.40 -7.32
CA SER A 441 15.07 -2.08 -8.69
C SER A 441 15.30 -3.29 -9.61
N THR A 442 14.54 -3.36 -10.71
CA THR A 442 14.87 -4.25 -11.82
C THR A 442 16.06 -3.70 -12.60
N GLU A 443 16.79 -4.56 -13.34
CA GLU A 443 17.97 -4.14 -14.12
C GLU A 443 17.68 -3.00 -15.12
N LEU A 444 16.48 -2.96 -15.70
CA LEU A 444 16.07 -1.95 -16.68
C LEU A 444 15.90 -0.56 -16.08
N ARG A 445 15.47 -0.47 -14.83
CA ARG A 445 15.16 0.81 -14.17
C ARG A 445 16.41 1.62 -13.81
N THR A 446 17.52 0.98 -13.61
CA THR A 446 18.80 1.62 -13.23
C THR A 446 19.33 2.57 -14.29
N LYS A 447 18.87 2.46 -15.55
CA LYS A 447 19.41 3.22 -16.69
C LYS A 447 18.63 4.47 -17.10
N GLU A 448 17.35 4.63 -16.72
CA GLU A 448 16.48 5.61 -17.40
C GLU A 448 15.86 6.73 -16.55
N MET A 449 15.98 6.72 -15.21
CA MET A 449 15.27 7.69 -14.37
C MET A 449 16.18 8.48 -13.42
N LYS A 450 17.06 9.30 -13.95
CA LYS A 450 17.67 10.37 -13.15
C LYS A 450 17.03 11.71 -13.54
N SER A 451 16.12 12.20 -12.71
CA SER A 451 15.73 13.61 -12.74
C SER A 451 16.94 14.48 -12.41
N ALA A 452 17.02 15.68 -12.98
CA ALA A 452 18.10 16.60 -12.64
C ALA A 452 18.08 16.87 -11.11
N PRO A 453 19.24 16.81 -10.45
CA PRO A 453 19.31 17.07 -9.00
C PRO A 453 18.84 18.49 -8.68
N LYS A 454 18.01 18.60 -7.63
CA LYS A 454 17.51 19.88 -7.12
C LYS A 454 18.59 20.62 -6.36
N THR A 455 18.52 21.94 -6.45
CA THR A 455 19.39 22.84 -5.68
C THR A 455 19.00 22.82 -4.19
N ASP A 456 19.92 23.19 -3.32
CA ASP A 456 19.69 23.30 -1.88
C ASP A 456 18.51 24.22 -1.56
N ASP A 457 18.36 25.28 -2.34
CA ASP A 457 17.27 26.26 -2.19
C ASP A 457 15.90 25.62 -2.48
N GLU A 458 15.80 24.84 -3.53
CA GLU A 458 14.58 24.07 -3.87
C GLU A 458 14.26 23.01 -2.82
N LEU A 459 15.29 22.32 -2.27
CA LEU A 459 15.09 21.32 -1.21
C LEU A 459 14.56 21.98 0.08
N LEU A 460 15.11 23.12 0.47
CA LEU A 460 14.60 23.89 1.61
C LEU A 460 13.15 24.36 1.39
N GLU A 461 12.79 24.74 0.17
CA GLU A 461 11.41 25.14 -0.14
C GLU A 461 10.42 23.96 -0.03
N ILE A 462 10.82 22.77 -0.48
CA ILE A 462 10.05 21.53 -0.33
C ILE A 462 9.82 21.23 1.15
N VAL A 463 10.87 21.30 1.97
CA VAL A 463 10.76 21.03 3.42
C VAL A 463 9.95 22.09 4.12
N ALA A 464 10.12 23.37 3.77
CA ALA A 464 9.32 24.49 4.31
C ALA A 464 7.83 24.27 4.08
N LYS A 465 7.46 23.87 2.86
CA LYS A 465 6.08 23.53 2.49
C LYS A 465 5.57 22.30 3.25
N ASN A 466 6.39 21.26 3.40
CA ASN A 466 6.02 20.05 4.15
C ASN A 466 5.77 20.34 5.63
N LEU A 467 6.60 21.17 6.24
CA LEU A 467 6.48 21.53 7.67
C LEU A 467 5.49 22.67 7.93
N GLY A 468 5.02 23.38 6.91
CA GLY A 468 4.20 24.60 7.07
C GLY A 468 4.93 25.75 7.76
N VAL A 469 6.25 25.87 7.56
CA VAL A 469 7.10 26.88 8.20
C VAL A 469 7.79 27.77 7.17
N GLU A 470 8.27 28.93 7.60
CA GLU A 470 9.07 29.82 6.75
C GLU A 470 10.44 29.19 6.45
N LYS A 471 10.88 29.22 5.19
CA LYS A 471 12.15 28.69 4.73
C LYS A 471 13.36 29.19 5.56
N GLY A 472 13.37 30.46 5.98
CA GLY A 472 14.44 31.05 6.79
C GLY A 472 14.60 30.46 8.20
N LYS A 473 13.66 29.60 8.65
CA LYS A 473 13.74 28.89 9.94
C LYS A 473 14.33 27.49 9.82
N LEU A 474 14.64 27.06 8.60
CA LEU A 474 15.22 25.75 8.31
C LEU A 474 16.75 25.86 8.24
N GLN A 475 17.40 24.80 8.73
CA GLN A 475 18.85 24.66 8.69
C GLN A 475 19.23 23.34 8.03
N MET A 476 20.08 23.38 7.02
CA MET A 476 20.74 22.18 6.49
C MET A 476 21.85 21.78 7.47
N THR A 477 21.78 20.56 8.00
CA THR A 477 22.68 20.09 9.07
C THR A 477 23.67 19.04 8.61
N ALA A 478 23.37 18.31 7.54
CA ALA A 478 24.24 17.29 6.97
C ALA A 478 23.92 17.05 5.50
N ASP A 479 24.92 16.63 4.72
CA ASP A 479 24.81 16.33 3.29
C ASP A 479 25.80 15.21 2.93
N ASN A 480 25.32 14.11 2.34
CA ASN A 480 26.15 13.02 1.84
C ASN A 480 26.25 12.99 0.30
N GLY A 481 25.89 14.09 -0.36
CA GLY A 481 25.90 14.23 -1.82
C GLY A 481 24.64 13.69 -2.52
N GLN A 482 23.92 12.74 -1.93
CA GLN A 482 22.67 12.16 -2.46
C GLN A 482 21.45 12.55 -1.63
N MET A 483 21.63 12.73 -0.34
CA MET A 483 20.60 13.16 0.61
C MET A 483 21.10 14.33 1.47
N VAL A 484 20.16 15.14 1.90
CA VAL A 484 20.39 16.30 2.77
C VAL A 484 19.50 16.17 4.00
N ALA A 485 20.08 16.39 5.17
CA ALA A 485 19.33 16.52 6.42
C ALA A 485 18.97 17.99 6.64
N VAL A 486 17.68 18.27 6.77
CA VAL A 486 17.15 19.60 7.08
C VAL A 486 16.47 19.54 8.44
N CYS A 487 16.88 20.44 9.32
CA CYS A 487 16.36 20.56 10.68
C CYS A 487 15.54 21.84 10.85
N TYR A 488 14.45 21.73 11.61
CA TYR A 488 13.66 22.83 12.12
C TYR A 488 13.68 22.81 13.63
N GLU A 489 14.23 23.84 14.26
CA GLU A 489 14.20 23.99 15.71
C GLU A 489 12.90 24.68 16.15
N GLY A 490 12.07 23.94 16.85
CA GLY A 490 10.83 24.41 17.44
C GLY A 490 10.86 24.40 18.97
N VAL A 491 9.89 25.04 19.60
CA VAL A 491 9.71 25.02 21.06
C VAL A 491 8.35 24.41 21.38
N ARG A 492 8.33 23.26 22.02
CA ARG A 492 7.11 22.62 22.52
C ARG A 492 6.84 23.05 23.97
N LYS A 493 5.61 23.46 24.27
CA LYS A 493 5.17 23.70 25.64
C LYS A 493 4.70 22.37 26.25
N LYS A 494 5.36 21.92 27.32
CA LYS A 494 4.97 20.74 28.10
C LYS A 494 4.40 21.23 29.44
N PHE A 495 3.18 20.82 29.80
CA PHE A 495 2.50 21.19 31.06
C PHE A 495 2.44 22.72 31.35
N PHE A 496 2.10 23.55 30.37
CA PHE A 496 1.96 25.01 30.50
C PHE A 496 3.20 25.79 30.95
N ILE A 497 4.22 25.17 31.54
CA ILE A 497 5.34 25.83 32.21
C ILE A 497 6.70 25.50 31.59
N PHE A 498 6.90 24.28 31.08
CA PHE A 498 8.18 23.85 30.53
C PHE A 498 8.24 24.04 29.02
N ARG A 499 9.35 24.58 28.53
CA ARG A 499 9.65 24.72 27.09
C ARG A 499 10.73 23.72 26.75
N GLU A 500 10.42 22.78 25.88
CA GLU A 500 11.37 21.81 25.34
C GLU A 500 11.73 22.23 23.90
N ARG A 501 13.04 22.29 23.61
CA ARG A 501 13.50 22.48 22.22
C ARG A 501 13.31 21.16 21.49
N ILE A 502 12.66 21.20 20.34
CA ILE A 502 12.43 20.05 19.49
C ILE A 502 13.13 20.31 18.16
N CYS A 503 14.01 19.42 17.74
CA CYS A 503 14.55 19.42 16.41
C CYS A 503 13.75 18.47 15.52
N THR A 504 12.99 19.02 14.58
CA THR A 504 12.26 18.24 13.58
C THR A 504 13.18 18.01 12.38
N VAL A 505 13.46 16.75 12.08
CA VAL A 505 14.41 16.33 11.03
C VAL A 505 13.65 15.87 9.78
N ARG A 506 14.13 16.27 8.62
CA ARG A 506 13.77 15.74 7.32
C ARG A 506 15.03 15.33 6.56
N LEU A 507 15.12 14.04 6.15
CA LEU A 507 16.08 13.64 5.13
C LEU A 507 15.40 13.72 3.76
N VAL A 508 16.00 14.50 2.86
CA VAL A 508 15.48 14.75 1.51
C VAL A 508 16.52 14.30 0.50
N ASP A 509 16.15 13.50 -0.48
CA ASP A 509 17.04 13.16 -1.58
C ASP A 509 17.16 14.32 -2.60
N ARG A 510 18.16 14.22 -3.48
CA ARG A 510 18.42 15.26 -4.49
C ARG A 510 17.32 15.36 -5.56
N GLU A 511 16.35 14.46 -5.59
CA GLU A 511 15.14 14.56 -6.43
C GLU A 511 14.02 15.33 -5.72
N GLY A 512 14.18 15.68 -4.44
CA GLY A 512 13.21 16.39 -3.60
C GLY A 512 12.18 15.47 -2.95
N VAL A 513 12.47 14.17 -2.83
CA VAL A 513 11.63 13.24 -2.08
C VAL A 513 12.07 13.22 -0.62
N ILE A 514 11.14 13.43 0.29
CA ILE A 514 11.40 13.31 1.72
C ILE A 514 11.42 11.82 2.07
N ARG A 515 12.60 11.31 2.42
CA ARG A 515 12.87 9.89 2.68
C ARG A 515 12.70 9.52 4.15
N LEU A 516 12.90 10.46 5.06
CA LEU A 516 12.72 10.26 6.50
C LEU A 516 12.16 11.52 7.13
N GLN A 517 11.17 11.34 8.02
CA GLN A 517 10.56 12.41 8.80
C GLN A 517 10.60 12.03 10.27
N ARG A 518 11.24 12.83 11.10
CA ARG A 518 11.31 12.56 12.55
C ARG A 518 11.16 13.85 13.34
N ARG A 519 10.49 13.72 14.49
CA ARG A 519 10.40 14.76 15.51
C ARG A 519 11.41 14.43 16.62
N ASN A 520 12.08 15.39 17.18
CA ASN A 520 13.12 15.19 18.21
C ASN A 520 14.32 14.34 17.77
N GLY A 521 14.94 14.71 16.63
CA GLY A 521 16.12 14.02 16.13
C GLY A 521 17.41 14.81 16.38
N GLU A 522 18.50 14.08 16.66
CA GLU A 522 19.87 14.58 16.55
C GLU A 522 20.47 14.07 15.25
N VAL A 523 21.10 14.95 14.47
CA VAL A 523 21.72 14.64 13.17
C VAL A 523 23.22 14.79 13.29
N VAL A 524 23.97 13.79 12.86
CA VAL A 524 25.43 13.80 12.82
C VAL A 524 25.94 13.31 11.47
N GLN A 525 26.80 14.09 10.83
CA GLN A 525 27.56 13.65 9.65
C GLN A 525 28.89 13.08 10.07
N CYS A 526 29.29 11.95 9.52
CA CYS A 526 30.58 11.33 9.81
C CYS A 526 31.10 10.49 8.64
N LYS A 527 32.39 10.14 8.69
CA LYS A 527 33.01 9.17 7.76
C LYS A 527 32.77 7.74 8.23
N PRO A 528 32.83 6.73 7.31
CA PRO A 528 32.70 5.32 7.64
C PRO A 528 33.61 4.84 8.76
N SER A 529 34.86 5.32 8.82
CA SER A 529 35.80 4.99 9.91
C SER A 529 35.31 5.40 11.30
N ASN A 530 34.42 6.41 11.41
CA ASN A 530 33.99 6.99 12.66
C ASN A 530 32.58 6.59 13.11
N TRP A 531 31.83 5.85 12.29
CA TRP A 531 30.42 5.55 12.57
C TRP A 531 30.20 4.92 13.95
N ARG A 532 31.09 3.97 14.33
CA ARG A 532 30.94 3.22 15.59
C ARG A 532 31.03 4.11 16.82
N SER A 533 31.95 5.08 16.80
CA SER A 533 32.11 6.05 17.90
C SER A 533 30.93 7.02 17.97
N VAL A 534 30.42 7.44 16.82
CA VAL A 534 29.25 8.34 16.72
C VAL A 534 27.98 7.63 17.20
N VAL A 535 27.72 6.41 16.72
CA VAL A 535 26.56 5.62 17.15
C VAL A 535 26.64 5.32 18.64
N ARG A 536 27.84 4.96 19.18
CA ARG A 536 28.03 4.74 20.60
C ARG A 536 27.63 5.97 21.41
N ARG A 537 28.16 7.14 21.05
CA ARG A 537 27.83 8.39 21.75
C ARG A 537 26.33 8.67 21.72
N LEU A 538 25.68 8.55 20.55
CA LEU A 538 24.24 8.76 20.41
C LEU A 538 23.41 7.79 21.25
N LEU A 539 23.80 6.52 21.30
CA LEU A 539 23.14 5.53 22.14
C LEU A 539 23.33 5.82 23.63
N ASP A 540 24.55 6.18 24.05
CA ASP A 540 24.86 6.50 25.46
C ASP A 540 24.10 7.78 25.91
N ASP A 541 24.00 8.80 25.05
CA ASP A 541 23.34 10.07 25.35
C ASP A 541 21.79 9.98 25.35
N HIS A 542 21.20 9.04 24.57
CA HIS A 542 19.76 9.00 24.34
C HIS A 542 19.07 7.73 24.88
N THR A 543 19.79 6.72 25.34
CA THR A 543 19.17 5.55 26.01
C THR A 543 18.61 5.96 27.37
N ILE A 544 17.34 5.64 27.60
CA ILE A 544 16.64 5.92 28.86
C ILE A 544 16.53 4.61 29.64
N TYR A 545 16.95 4.62 30.90
CA TYR A 545 16.82 3.46 31.77
C TYR A 545 15.66 3.69 32.74
N GLY A 546 14.66 2.81 32.70
CA GLY A 546 13.46 2.84 33.55
C GLY A 546 13.20 1.49 34.19
N ASP A 547 12.12 1.42 35.00
CA ASP A 547 11.70 0.18 35.68
C ASP A 547 11.34 -0.96 34.72
N GLY A 548 11.01 -0.65 33.48
CA GLY A 548 10.71 -1.61 32.40
C GLY A 548 11.92 -2.07 31.58
N GLY A 549 13.13 -1.58 31.87
CA GLY A 549 14.36 -1.87 31.11
C GLY A 549 14.93 -0.64 30.40
N ALA A 550 15.82 -0.87 29.43
CA ALA A 550 16.43 0.19 28.63
C ALA A 550 15.56 0.50 27.41
N GLU A 551 15.16 1.76 27.26
CA GLU A 551 14.55 2.28 26.04
C GLU A 551 15.66 2.80 25.12
N ILE A 552 15.92 2.05 24.04
CA ILE A 552 16.98 2.33 23.08
C ILE A 552 16.45 3.29 22.02
N PRO A 553 17.18 4.38 21.70
CA PRO A 553 16.75 5.32 20.66
C PRO A 553 16.78 4.67 19.28
N ASN A 554 15.94 5.16 18.37
CA ASN A 554 15.96 4.74 16.98
C ASN A 554 17.14 5.38 16.25
N ILE A 555 17.92 4.59 15.54
CA ILE A 555 19.06 5.02 14.73
C ILE A 555 18.74 4.80 13.25
N TYR A 556 19.01 5.79 12.45
CA TYR A 556 18.90 5.76 10.99
C TYR A 556 20.23 6.19 10.40
N VAL A 557 20.77 5.44 9.45
CA VAL A 557 22.01 5.77 8.77
C VAL A 557 21.73 5.95 7.27
N ALA A 558 21.92 7.18 6.77
CA ALA A 558 21.85 7.43 5.34
C ALA A 558 23.24 7.29 4.71
N LEU A 559 23.35 6.39 3.75
CA LEU A 559 24.52 6.08 2.95
C LEU A 559 24.18 6.22 1.48
N GLY A 560 24.79 7.18 0.79
CA GLY A 560 24.37 7.51 -0.57
C GLY A 560 22.88 7.85 -0.62
N SER A 561 22.11 7.18 -1.45
CA SER A 561 20.65 7.37 -1.61
C SER A 561 19.80 6.41 -0.75
N ARG A 562 20.40 5.51 0.01
CA ARG A 562 19.68 4.53 0.85
C ARG A 562 19.69 4.91 2.33
N ILE A 563 18.66 4.50 3.05
CA ILE A 563 18.53 4.66 4.49
C ILE A 563 18.52 3.28 5.15
N ILE A 564 19.46 3.05 6.05
CA ILE A 564 19.50 1.88 6.92
C ILE A 564 18.68 2.24 8.16
N ASP A 565 17.51 1.61 8.30
CA ASP A 565 16.60 1.82 9.43
C ASP A 565 16.91 0.76 10.51
N LEU A 566 17.43 1.23 11.63
CA LEU A 566 17.77 0.43 12.81
C LEU A 566 16.81 0.74 13.98
N GLY A 567 15.65 1.31 13.67
CA GLY A 567 14.61 1.56 14.66
C GLY A 567 14.03 0.26 15.22
N GLY A 568 13.63 0.29 16.51
CA GLY A 568 13.02 -0.85 17.19
C GLY A 568 13.97 -1.97 17.61
N MET A 569 15.29 -1.78 17.46
CA MET A 569 16.28 -2.73 17.99
C MET A 569 16.26 -2.73 19.51
N GLN A 570 16.50 -3.90 20.11
CA GLN A 570 16.37 -4.13 21.55
C GLN A 570 17.71 -4.05 22.31
N SER A 571 18.82 -4.02 21.60
CA SER A 571 20.15 -3.93 22.19
C SER A 571 21.09 -3.12 21.32
N HIS A 572 22.08 -2.48 21.96
CA HIS A 572 23.16 -1.79 21.27
C HIS A 572 23.94 -2.74 20.35
N THR A 573 24.09 -4.02 20.76
CA THR A 573 24.80 -5.03 19.98
C THR A 573 24.11 -5.34 18.67
N GLN A 574 22.78 -5.41 18.63
CA GLN A 574 22.01 -5.57 17.39
C GLN A 574 22.24 -4.39 16.44
N ILE A 575 22.25 -3.15 16.95
CA ILE A 575 22.53 -1.95 16.14
C ILE A 575 23.94 -2.01 15.57
N TYR A 576 24.94 -2.34 16.38
CA TYR A 576 26.32 -2.44 15.90
C TYR A 576 26.51 -3.53 14.85
N SER A 577 25.94 -4.71 15.06
CA SER A 577 26.07 -5.85 14.13
C SER A 577 25.44 -5.55 12.77
N LEU A 578 24.26 -4.94 12.77
CA LEU A 578 23.60 -4.53 11.53
C LEU A 578 24.33 -3.39 10.83
N CYS A 579 24.76 -2.34 11.56
CA CYS A 579 25.58 -1.27 11.00
C CYS A 579 26.86 -1.81 10.36
N GLU A 580 27.59 -2.69 11.05
CA GLU A 580 28.84 -3.28 10.55
C GLU A 580 28.59 -4.07 9.25
N THR A 581 27.50 -4.83 9.20
CA THR A 581 27.13 -5.59 8.01
C THR A 581 26.77 -4.67 6.83
N GLU A 582 26.00 -3.60 7.07
CA GLU A 582 25.56 -2.67 6.04
C GLU A 582 26.66 -1.73 5.53
N LEU A 583 27.64 -1.43 6.39
CA LEU A 583 28.77 -0.56 6.06
C LEU A 583 30.00 -1.32 5.58
N THR A 584 29.94 -2.65 5.53
CA THR A 584 31.04 -3.47 4.99
C THR A 584 31.27 -3.16 3.51
N GLY A 585 32.48 -2.74 3.14
CA GLY A 585 32.86 -2.42 1.76
C GLY A 585 32.52 -0.98 1.32
N VAL A 586 31.99 -0.15 2.22
CA VAL A 586 31.78 1.28 1.95
C VAL A 586 33.12 2.00 1.89
N GLN A 587 33.29 2.92 0.95
CA GLN A 587 34.53 3.66 0.76
C GLN A 587 34.71 4.73 1.83
N GLU A 588 35.96 4.95 2.28
CA GLU A 588 36.27 5.88 3.37
C GLU A 588 36.03 7.36 3.02
N ASP A 589 35.90 7.70 1.74
CA ASP A 589 35.61 9.05 1.27
C ASP A 589 34.10 9.38 1.27
N GLU A 590 33.24 8.39 1.39
CA GLU A 590 31.79 8.59 1.49
C GLU A 590 31.41 9.28 2.80
N ASP A 591 30.35 10.07 2.78
CA ASP A 591 29.77 10.71 3.96
C ASP A 591 28.51 9.94 4.42
N LEU A 592 28.42 9.68 5.71
CA LEU A 592 27.24 9.12 6.36
C LEU A 592 26.47 10.22 7.08
N ILE A 593 25.14 10.17 6.99
CA ILE A 593 24.26 10.98 7.84
C ILE A 593 23.60 10.05 8.84
N ILE A 594 23.87 10.24 10.13
CA ILE A 594 23.27 9.46 11.20
C ILE A 594 22.20 10.31 11.88
N VAL A 595 20.99 9.79 11.96
CA VAL A 595 19.87 10.42 12.67
C VAL A 595 19.51 9.54 13.86
N CYS A 596 19.52 10.14 15.05
CA CYS A 596 19.10 9.49 16.29
C CYS A 596 17.82 10.14 16.81
N THR A 597 16.80 9.36 17.13
CA THR A 597 15.55 9.87 17.69
C THR A 597 15.17 9.13 18.96
N LYS A 598 14.64 9.86 19.95
CA LYS A 598 14.15 9.25 21.19
C LYS A 598 12.94 8.38 20.88
N THR A 599 12.88 7.22 21.53
CA THR A 599 11.67 6.39 21.55
C THR A 599 10.65 7.09 22.45
N THR A 600 9.78 7.92 21.89
CA THR A 600 8.67 8.49 22.66
C THR A 600 7.36 7.86 22.24
N GLU A 601 6.50 7.57 23.24
CA GLU A 601 5.15 6.95 23.06
C GLU A 601 4.21 7.70 22.10
N ASN A 602 4.61 8.83 21.54
CA ASN A 602 3.83 9.68 20.63
C ASN A 602 4.28 9.64 19.16
N GLU A 603 5.12 8.70 18.76
CA GLU A 603 5.38 8.38 17.35
C GLU A 603 4.48 7.22 16.84
N ARG A 604 3.48 6.82 17.65
CA ARG A 604 2.41 5.90 17.25
C ARG A 604 1.22 6.63 16.69
#